data_4517d06b59c212925217fde4548060fd
#
_entry.id   4517d06b59c212925217fde4548060fd
#
_cell.length_a   1.000
_cell.length_b   1.000
_cell.length_c   1.000
_cell.angle_alpha   90.00
_cell.angle_beta   90.00
_cell.angle_gamma   90.00
#
_symmetry.space_group_name_H-M   'P 1'
#
loop_
_entity.id
_entity.type
_entity.pdbx_description
1 polymer ?
#
loop_
_entity_poly.entity_id
_entity_poly.type
_entity_poly.pdbx_seq_one_letter_code
_entity_poly.pdbx_strand_id
1 'polypeptide(L)'
;RPLEGGAGLGAVPAAALSADGVRRNKLINNVGFKVNNTGTFTPAAITGKNIVVPWEVYDTTPTSCTDEEVRSLAFDKRSVIRVKHNESFQVGIRNHVLYKLAPADNTVAEMPVLKTTGASDGTGRQRLCYADLVNLVTTVKKWNLPNPDALYMVLSPQHMADLLLDESASKFFYDRTFYLDPATGKPRGFMGLKFFENNDTPYYNYTTLKKIAETATPASTDFQASTFFYAPNTYYHINSVKSLFKPETLDTRSASPTSR
;
A
#
# COMPACT_ATOMS: atom_id res chain seq x y z
N ARG A 1 -2.19 -1.34 15.28
CA ARG A 1 -0.88 -0.67 15.28
C ARG A 1 -0.80 0.12 14.00
N PRO A 2 -0.46 1.42 14.02
CA PRO A 2 -0.11 2.12 12.80
C PRO A 2 0.95 1.30 12.10
N LEU A 3 1.10 1.46 10.78
CA LEU A 3 2.18 0.84 10.02
C LEU A 3 3.51 1.03 10.78
N GLU A 4 3.78 0.17 11.76
CA GLU A 4 5.05 0.08 12.47
C GLU A 4 6.04 -0.52 11.49
N GLY A 5 6.59 0.34 10.70
CA GLY A 5 7.46 0.12 9.60
C GLY A 5 7.52 1.38 8.75
N GLY A 6 6.91 2.46 9.20
CA GLY A 6 7.04 3.79 8.61
C GLY A 6 8.45 4.40 8.70
N ALA A 7 9.44 3.58 9.02
CA ALA A 7 10.84 3.93 8.86
C ALA A 7 11.14 4.09 7.36
N GLY A 8 10.87 5.25 6.81
CA GLY A 8 11.19 5.58 5.44
C GLY A 8 10.14 6.37 4.67
N LEU A 9 8.87 6.39 5.13
CA LEU A 9 7.88 7.28 4.52
C LEU A 9 8.12 8.72 4.98
N GLY A 10 8.32 9.63 4.05
CA GLY A 10 8.53 11.04 4.35
C GLY A 10 7.24 11.71 4.85
N ALA A 11 7.34 12.55 5.88
CA ALA A 11 6.25 13.47 6.20
C ALA A 11 6.16 14.56 5.12
N VAL A 12 4.93 14.97 4.79
CA VAL A 12 4.71 16.06 3.84
C VAL A 12 5.21 17.38 4.46
N PRO A 13 6.10 18.15 3.78
CA PRO A 13 6.52 19.45 4.29
C PRO A 13 5.33 20.39 4.48
N ALA A 14 5.32 21.16 5.57
CA ALA A 14 4.22 22.08 5.88
C ALA A 14 3.93 23.08 4.75
N ALA A 15 4.97 23.52 4.02
CA ALA A 15 4.83 24.40 2.87
C ALA A 15 4.09 23.80 1.67
N ALA A 16 3.98 22.47 1.60
CA ALA A 16 3.26 21.77 0.54
C ALA A 16 1.77 21.53 0.89
N LEU A 17 1.36 21.82 2.12
CA LEU A 17 -0.01 21.66 2.58
C LEU A 17 -0.85 22.87 2.16
N SER A 18 -2.00 22.64 1.57
CA SER A 18 -2.98 23.65 1.23
C SER A 18 -4.38 23.23 1.66
N ALA A 19 -5.33 24.18 1.67
CA ALA A 19 -6.71 23.88 2.00
C ALA A 19 -7.33 22.80 1.09
N ASP A 20 -6.93 22.78 -0.18
CA ASP A 20 -7.49 21.90 -1.22
C ASP A 20 -6.76 20.54 -1.33
N GLY A 21 -5.57 20.41 -0.74
CA GLY A 21 -4.78 19.19 -0.88
C GLY A 21 -3.28 19.42 -0.66
N VAL A 22 -2.50 18.45 -1.05
CA VAL A 22 -1.02 18.51 -1.03
C VAL A 22 -0.51 18.96 -2.39
N ARG A 23 0.23 20.07 -2.42
CA ARG A 23 0.88 20.59 -3.64
C ARG A 23 2.28 20.04 -3.77
N ARG A 24 2.58 19.42 -4.89
CA ARG A 24 3.93 18.95 -5.23
C ARG A 24 4.39 19.53 -6.55
N ASN A 25 5.57 20.11 -6.52
CA ASN A 25 6.24 20.55 -7.73
C ASN A 25 7.09 19.39 -8.28
N LYS A 26 6.74 18.89 -9.45
CA LYS A 26 7.57 17.95 -10.19
C LYS A 26 8.46 18.79 -11.12
N LEU A 27 9.75 18.86 -10.82
CA LEU A 27 10.72 19.42 -11.75
C LEU A 27 11.09 18.34 -12.75
N ILE A 28 10.83 18.60 -14.03
CA ILE A 28 11.21 17.73 -15.13
C ILE A 28 12.50 18.30 -15.68
N ASN A 29 13.64 17.77 -15.21
CA ASN A 29 14.93 18.22 -15.72
C ASN A 29 15.91 17.06 -15.79
N ASN A 30 16.45 16.81 -16.98
CA ASN A 30 17.64 16.01 -17.16
C ASN A 30 18.83 16.95 -17.21
N VAL A 31 19.52 17.11 -16.08
CA VAL A 31 20.80 17.78 -16.06
C VAL A 31 21.83 16.81 -16.63
N GLY A 32 22.26 17.07 -17.87
CA GLY A 32 23.30 16.28 -18.52
C GLY A 32 24.68 16.56 -17.90
N PHE A 33 25.43 15.51 -17.61
CA PHE A 33 26.83 15.59 -17.23
C PHE A 33 27.71 15.55 -18.49
N LYS A 34 28.63 16.47 -18.63
CA LYS A 34 29.59 16.52 -19.74
C LYS A 34 31.02 16.48 -19.20
N VAL A 35 31.85 15.64 -19.78
CA VAL A 35 33.30 15.59 -19.51
C VAL A 35 34.04 16.32 -20.62
N ASN A 36 35.01 17.17 -20.26
CA ASN A 36 35.88 17.91 -21.20
C ASN A 36 35.09 18.66 -22.28
N ASN A 37 34.05 19.39 -21.88
CA ASN A 37 33.23 20.16 -22.82
C ASN A 37 34.04 21.32 -23.43
N THR A 38 34.26 21.28 -24.73
CA THR A 38 34.91 22.34 -25.52
C THR A 38 33.92 23.28 -26.20
N GLY A 39 32.62 23.02 -26.07
CA GLY A 39 31.57 23.82 -26.69
C GLY A 39 30.94 24.83 -25.72
N THR A 40 30.18 25.77 -26.27
CA THR A 40 29.42 26.76 -25.50
C THR A 40 28.28 26.08 -24.72
N PHE A 41 28.13 26.43 -23.44
CA PHE A 41 26.98 25.97 -22.66
C PHE A 41 25.72 26.75 -23.02
N THR A 42 24.70 26.04 -23.49
CA THR A 42 23.38 26.62 -23.68
C THR A 42 22.52 26.22 -22.48
N PRO A 43 22.09 27.20 -21.64
CA PRO A 43 21.20 26.89 -20.52
C PRO A 43 19.87 26.33 -21.01
N ALA A 44 19.45 25.18 -20.47
CA ALA A 44 18.11 24.64 -20.70
C ALA A 44 17.16 25.17 -19.62
N ALA A 45 15.97 25.62 -20.01
CA ALA A 45 14.98 26.07 -19.06
C ALA A 45 14.46 24.85 -18.25
N ILE A 46 14.36 25.02 -16.94
CA ILE A 46 13.75 24.03 -16.05
C ILE A 46 12.23 24.19 -16.15
N THR A 47 11.54 23.15 -16.62
CA THR A 47 10.08 23.13 -16.61
C THR A 47 9.59 22.41 -15.36
N GLY A 48 8.76 23.08 -14.57
CA GLY A 48 8.12 22.53 -13.39
C GLY A 48 6.61 22.30 -13.66
N LYS A 49 6.08 21.18 -13.18
CA LYS A 49 4.64 20.92 -13.15
C LYS A 49 4.19 20.91 -11.69
N ASN A 50 3.22 21.76 -11.37
CA ASN A 50 2.56 21.71 -10.08
C ASN A 50 1.46 20.65 -10.11
N ILE A 51 1.55 19.66 -9.24
CA ILE A 51 0.56 18.60 -9.09
C ILE A 51 -0.13 18.80 -7.74
N VAL A 52 -1.46 18.90 -7.75
CA VAL A 52 -2.28 18.96 -6.55
C VAL A 52 -2.90 17.58 -6.33
N VAL A 53 -2.63 17.00 -5.17
CA VAL A 53 -3.28 15.76 -4.72
C VAL A 53 -4.38 16.18 -3.74
N PRO A 54 -5.67 16.04 -4.10
CA PRO A 54 -6.77 16.47 -3.24
C PRO A 54 -6.85 15.64 -1.95
N TRP A 55 -7.44 16.22 -0.92
CA TRP A 55 -7.73 15.50 0.32
C TRP A 55 -8.78 14.42 0.09
N GLU A 56 -8.56 13.26 0.67
CA GLU A 56 -9.54 12.18 0.74
C GLU A 56 -10.15 12.15 2.14
N VAL A 57 -11.44 11.87 2.22
CA VAL A 57 -12.18 11.73 3.48
C VAL A 57 -12.54 10.26 3.66
N TYR A 58 -12.27 9.76 4.84
CA TYR A 58 -12.54 8.36 5.21
C TYR A 58 -13.49 8.32 6.39
N ASP A 59 -14.60 7.64 6.22
CA ASP A 59 -15.62 7.48 7.24
C ASP A 59 -15.88 6.01 7.54
N THR A 60 -16.20 5.71 8.80
CA THR A 60 -16.70 4.39 9.18
C THR A 60 -18.22 4.40 9.22
N THR A 61 -18.84 3.27 8.89
CA THR A 61 -20.31 3.16 8.97
C THR A 61 -20.78 3.40 10.41
N PRO A 62 -21.71 4.34 10.65
CA PRO A 62 -22.19 4.63 11.99
C PRO A 62 -22.90 3.42 12.61
N THR A 63 -22.66 3.19 13.90
CA THR A 63 -23.31 2.16 14.68
C THR A 63 -24.14 2.78 15.79
N SER A 64 -25.33 2.23 16.03
CA SER A 64 -26.20 2.63 17.13
C SER A 64 -26.02 1.72 18.34
N CYS A 65 -26.18 2.29 19.52
CA CYS A 65 -26.18 1.59 20.79
C CYS A 65 -27.18 2.27 21.71
N THR A 66 -28.17 1.55 22.20
CA THR A 66 -29.19 2.09 23.11
C THR A 66 -28.67 2.14 24.55
N ASP A 67 -29.18 3.08 25.34
CA ASP A 67 -28.83 3.18 26.77
C ASP A 67 -29.26 1.94 27.56
N GLU A 68 -30.34 1.27 27.15
CA GLU A 68 -30.81 0.04 27.74
C GLU A 68 -29.79 -1.11 27.53
N GLU A 69 -29.25 -1.25 26.30
CA GLU A 69 -28.21 -2.22 26.01
C GLU A 69 -26.92 -1.97 26.79
N VAL A 70 -26.57 -0.70 27.03
CA VAL A 70 -25.38 -0.36 27.84
C VAL A 70 -25.54 -0.77 29.29
N ARG A 71 -26.78 -0.66 29.83
CA ARG A 71 -27.05 -1.00 31.24
C ARG A 71 -27.25 -2.48 31.47
N SER A 72 -27.76 -3.20 30.47
CA SER A 72 -28.09 -4.64 30.58
C SER A 72 -26.90 -5.56 30.35
N LEU A 73 -25.83 -5.09 29.74
CA LEU A 73 -24.66 -5.91 29.41
C LEU A 73 -23.58 -5.85 30.51
N ALA A 74 -22.94 -6.98 30.76
CA ALA A 74 -21.87 -7.13 31.73
C ALA A 74 -20.53 -6.48 31.28
N PHE A 75 -20.49 -5.85 30.09
CA PHE A 75 -19.31 -5.20 29.55
C PHE A 75 -19.64 -3.83 28.95
N ASP A 76 -18.65 -2.93 28.87
CA ASP A 76 -18.81 -1.60 28.27
C ASP A 76 -18.92 -1.68 26.74
N LYS A 77 -20.16 -1.80 26.25
CA LYS A 77 -20.48 -1.87 24.81
C LYS A 77 -19.97 -0.65 24.05
N ARG A 78 -20.01 0.57 24.65
CA ARG A 78 -19.55 1.81 24.00
C ARG A 78 -18.04 1.77 23.76
N SER A 79 -17.27 1.26 24.71
CA SER A 79 -15.83 1.07 24.55
C SER A 79 -15.51 0.08 23.45
N VAL A 80 -16.20 -1.05 23.41
CA VAL A 80 -16.03 -2.08 22.37
C VAL A 80 -16.35 -1.54 20.98
N ILE A 81 -17.45 -0.80 20.83
CA ILE A 81 -17.82 -0.15 19.56
C ILE A 81 -16.72 0.81 19.10
N ARG A 82 -16.18 1.65 20.01
CA ARG A 82 -15.08 2.57 19.68
C ARG A 82 -13.83 1.83 19.19
N VAL A 83 -13.47 0.74 19.86
CA VAL A 83 -12.34 -0.10 19.44
C VAL A 83 -12.58 -0.67 18.04
N LYS A 84 -13.78 -1.19 17.78
CA LYS A 84 -14.16 -1.76 16.47
C LYS A 84 -14.12 -0.71 15.34
N HIS A 85 -14.61 0.50 15.59
CA HIS A 85 -14.49 1.59 14.61
C HIS A 85 -13.03 1.95 14.33
N ASN A 86 -12.21 2.02 15.37
CA ASN A 86 -10.79 2.34 15.21
C ASN A 86 -10.04 1.23 14.44
N GLU A 87 -10.31 -0.03 14.73
CA GLU A 87 -9.76 -1.17 13.99
C GLU A 87 -10.16 -1.11 12.50
N SER A 88 -11.46 -0.94 12.23
CA SER A 88 -11.99 -0.84 10.87
C SER A 88 -11.37 0.35 10.10
N PHE A 89 -11.24 1.50 10.75
CA PHE A 89 -10.64 2.69 10.17
C PHE A 89 -9.16 2.46 9.81
N GLN A 90 -8.38 1.86 10.71
CA GLN A 90 -6.97 1.55 10.46
C GLN A 90 -6.78 0.55 9.31
N VAL A 91 -7.62 -0.50 9.27
CA VAL A 91 -7.58 -1.50 8.21
C VAL A 91 -7.99 -0.86 6.88
N GLY A 92 -9.06 -0.09 6.85
CA GLY A 92 -9.56 0.58 5.64
C GLY A 92 -8.53 1.54 5.04
N ILE A 93 -7.91 2.41 5.85
CA ILE A 93 -6.86 3.31 5.36
C ILE A 93 -5.67 2.53 4.80
N ARG A 94 -5.21 1.50 5.51
CA ARG A 94 -4.08 0.67 5.05
C ARG A 94 -4.35 0.07 3.68
N ASN A 95 -5.52 -0.52 3.49
CA ASN A 95 -5.90 -1.17 2.25
C ASN A 95 -6.03 -0.17 1.11
N HIS A 96 -6.67 0.97 1.37
CA HIS A 96 -6.79 2.04 0.38
C HIS A 96 -5.44 2.62 -0.03
N VAL A 97 -4.52 2.82 0.91
CA VAL A 97 -3.15 3.28 0.61
C VAL A 97 -2.42 2.27 -0.29
N LEU A 98 -2.52 0.97 -0.03
CA LEU A 98 -1.93 -0.06 -0.90
C LEU A 98 -2.56 -0.05 -2.29
N TYR A 99 -3.87 0.12 -2.36
CA TYR A 99 -4.57 0.26 -3.63
C TYR A 99 -4.08 1.50 -4.42
N LYS A 100 -3.89 2.64 -3.76
CA LYS A 100 -3.40 3.89 -4.39
C LYS A 100 -1.94 3.81 -4.82
N LEU A 101 -1.08 3.13 -4.06
CA LEU A 101 0.33 2.93 -4.40
C LEU A 101 0.50 2.04 -5.65
N ALA A 102 -0.41 1.13 -5.88
CA ALA A 102 -0.37 0.24 -7.03
C ALA A 102 -0.76 0.96 -8.32
N PRO A 103 -0.03 0.78 -9.45
CA PRO A 103 -0.35 1.41 -10.73
C PRO A 103 -1.71 0.95 -11.29
N ALA A 104 -2.32 1.78 -12.12
CA ALA A 104 -3.61 1.46 -12.74
C ALA A 104 -3.47 0.36 -13.81
N ASP A 105 -2.38 0.38 -14.54
CA ASP A 105 -2.06 -0.56 -15.61
C ASP A 105 -0.54 -0.58 -15.88
N ASN A 106 -0.12 -1.27 -16.92
CA ASN A 106 1.29 -1.40 -17.33
C ASN A 106 1.72 -0.40 -18.41
N THR A 107 1.12 0.78 -18.46
CA THR A 107 1.46 1.79 -19.49
C THR A 107 2.62 2.70 -19.07
N VAL A 108 2.92 2.79 -17.78
CA VAL A 108 3.96 3.66 -17.23
C VAL A 108 5.22 2.83 -16.96
N ALA A 109 6.30 3.12 -17.69
CA ALA A 109 7.55 2.35 -17.61
C ALA A 109 8.21 2.39 -16.22
N GLU A 110 8.05 3.51 -15.49
CA GLU A 110 8.56 3.69 -14.13
C GLU A 110 7.71 3.02 -13.05
N MET A 111 6.53 2.49 -13.43
CA MET A 111 5.60 1.80 -12.53
C MET A 111 5.11 0.50 -13.19
N PRO A 112 5.97 -0.46 -13.47
CA PRO A 112 5.63 -1.66 -14.23
C PRO A 112 4.73 -2.61 -13.42
N VAL A 113 3.79 -3.26 -14.12
CA VAL A 113 3.06 -4.41 -13.62
C VAL A 113 3.74 -5.67 -14.18
N LEU A 114 4.38 -6.44 -13.31
CA LEU A 114 5.13 -7.63 -13.69
C LEU A 114 4.29 -8.88 -13.44
N LYS A 115 4.29 -9.81 -14.39
CA LYS A 115 3.70 -11.13 -14.23
C LYS A 115 4.68 -12.06 -13.53
N THR A 116 4.15 -12.89 -12.66
CA THR A 116 4.87 -14.04 -12.09
C THR A 116 5.07 -15.12 -13.14
N THR A 117 6.19 -15.84 -13.09
CA THR A 117 6.59 -16.81 -14.13
C THR A 117 6.77 -18.24 -13.60
N GLY A 118 6.50 -18.48 -12.30
CA GLY A 118 6.60 -19.79 -11.71
C GLY A 118 5.57 -20.81 -12.24
N ALA A 119 5.59 -22.01 -11.71
CA ALA A 119 4.66 -23.06 -12.08
C ALA A 119 3.19 -22.65 -11.80
N SER A 120 2.26 -23.10 -12.65
CA SER A 120 0.83 -22.87 -12.39
C SER A 120 0.38 -23.57 -11.10
N ASP A 121 -0.49 -22.89 -10.35
CA ASP A 121 -1.11 -23.46 -9.16
C ASP A 121 -2.39 -24.27 -9.45
N GLY A 122 -2.76 -24.38 -10.72
CA GLY A 122 -3.98 -25.07 -11.18
C GLY A 122 -5.21 -24.16 -11.29
N THR A 123 -5.17 -22.93 -10.81
CA THR A 123 -6.28 -21.96 -10.91
C THR A 123 -6.13 -21.01 -12.12
N GLY A 124 -5.05 -21.13 -12.88
CA GLY A 124 -4.66 -20.22 -13.97
C GLY A 124 -3.67 -19.13 -13.50
N ARG A 125 -3.38 -19.05 -12.21
CA ARG A 125 -2.34 -18.19 -11.65
C ARG A 125 -0.97 -18.87 -11.77
N GLN A 126 0.05 -18.09 -12.10
CA GLN A 126 1.44 -18.52 -11.98
C GLN A 126 2.00 -18.10 -10.61
N ARG A 127 2.76 -18.99 -9.97
CA ARG A 127 3.35 -18.75 -8.66
C ARG A 127 4.49 -17.75 -8.76
N LEU A 128 4.67 -16.99 -7.69
CA LEU A 128 5.85 -16.14 -7.54
C LEU A 128 7.07 -17.02 -7.29
N CYS A 129 8.11 -16.87 -8.09
CA CYS A 129 9.35 -17.61 -7.94
C CYS A 129 10.55 -16.71 -7.66
N TYR A 130 11.67 -17.32 -7.25
CA TYR A 130 12.93 -16.62 -6.98
C TYR A 130 13.40 -15.78 -8.17
N ALA A 131 13.28 -16.31 -9.39
CA ALA A 131 13.68 -15.63 -10.61
C ALA A 131 12.90 -14.31 -10.82
N ASP A 132 11.63 -14.27 -10.45
CA ASP A 132 10.80 -13.05 -10.54
C ASP A 132 11.31 -11.96 -9.61
N LEU A 133 11.72 -12.31 -8.39
CA LEU A 133 12.33 -11.37 -7.44
C LEU A 133 13.66 -10.82 -7.95
N VAL A 134 14.51 -11.67 -8.53
CA VAL A 134 15.78 -11.25 -9.16
C VAL A 134 15.51 -10.27 -10.30
N ASN A 135 14.54 -10.57 -11.16
CA ASN A 135 14.15 -9.72 -12.28
C ASN A 135 13.59 -8.37 -11.79
N LEU A 136 12.75 -8.38 -10.75
CA LEU A 136 12.23 -7.16 -10.13
C LEU A 136 13.38 -6.29 -9.61
N VAL A 137 14.26 -6.85 -8.78
CA VAL A 137 15.40 -6.10 -8.20
C VAL A 137 16.32 -5.57 -9.30
N THR A 138 16.58 -6.38 -10.34
CA THR A 138 17.42 -5.97 -11.47
C THR A 138 16.77 -4.81 -12.24
N THR A 139 15.47 -4.86 -12.47
CA THR A 139 14.72 -3.80 -13.14
C THR A 139 14.77 -2.50 -12.34
N VAL A 140 14.55 -2.58 -11.03
CA VAL A 140 14.57 -1.41 -10.15
C VAL A 140 15.98 -0.81 -10.02
N LYS A 141 17.02 -1.64 -9.97
CA LYS A 141 18.41 -1.16 -9.91
C LYS A 141 18.82 -0.38 -11.17
N LYS A 142 18.25 -0.68 -12.33
CA LYS A 142 18.49 0.09 -13.58
C LYS A 142 17.98 1.53 -13.49
N TRP A 143 17.09 1.85 -12.55
CA TRP A 143 16.59 3.22 -12.37
C TRP A 143 17.55 4.14 -11.62
N ASN A 144 18.72 3.65 -11.19
CA ASN A 144 19.75 4.42 -10.47
C ASN A 144 19.18 5.21 -9.28
N LEU A 145 18.40 4.55 -8.45
CA LEU A 145 17.80 5.18 -7.27
C LEU A 145 18.89 5.63 -6.29
N PRO A 146 18.76 6.82 -5.69
CA PRO A 146 19.75 7.37 -4.75
C PRO A 146 19.99 6.48 -3.52
N ASN A 147 18.95 5.77 -3.07
CA ASN A 147 19.01 4.83 -1.94
C ASN A 147 18.33 3.52 -2.30
N PRO A 148 19.05 2.56 -2.90
CA PRO A 148 18.46 1.30 -3.34
C PRO A 148 17.94 0.42 -2.19
N ASP A 149 18.37 0.64 -0.94
CA ASP A 149 17.96 -0.15 0.22
C ASP A 149 16.64 0.34 0.85
N ALA A 150 16.08 1.44 0.33
CA ALA A 150 14.80 1.98 0.78
C ALA A 150 13.61 1.47 -0.06
N LEU A 151 13.72 0.27 -0.58
CA LEU A 151 12.66 -0.42 -1.31
C LEU A 151 11.86 -1.31 -0.37
N TYR A 152 10.54 -1.24 -0.50
CA TYR A 152 9.59 -2.02 0.28
C TYR A 152 8.64 -2.76 -0.64
N MET A 153 8.31 -3.98 -0.26
CA MET A 153 7.34 -4.80 -0.96
C MET A 153 6.31 -5.36 0.02
N VAL A 154 5.06 -5.15 -0.27
CA VAL A 154 3.95 -5.76 0.47
C VAL A 154 3.49 -6.97 -0.29
N LEU A 155 3.78 -8.14 0.26
CA LEU A 155 3.43 -9.44 -0.32
C LEU A 155 2.00 -9.82 0.04
N SER A 156 1.27 -10.39 -0.92
CA SER A 156 0.06 -11.11 -0.62
C SER A 156 0.41 -12.43 0.10
N PRO A 157 -0.47 -12.98 0.94
CA PRO A 157 -0.23 -14.27 1.59
C PRO A 157 0.05 -15.41 0.62
N GLN A 158 -0.59 -15.38 -0.57
CA GLN A 158 -0.36 -16.36 -1.62
C GLN A 158 1.07 -16.28 -2.18
N HIS A 159 1.56 -15.07 -2.45
CA HIS A 159 2.95 -14.89 -2.92
C HIS A 159 3.97 -15.23 -1.82
N MET A 160 3.64 -14.97 -0.56
CA MET A 160 4.48 -15.41 0.55
C MET A 160 4.57 -16.95 0.62
N ALA A 161 3.43 -17.64 0.46
CA ALA A 161 3.40 -19.10 0.41
C ALA A 161 4.13 -19.66 -0.81
N ASP A 162 4.01 -19.02 -1.96
CA ASP A 162 4.73 -19.42 -3.19
C ASP A 162 6.24 -19.40 -2.97
N LEU A 163 6.79 -18.35 -2.33
CA LEU A 163 8.21 -18.27 -2.02
C LEU A 163 8.67 -19.36 -1.07
N LEU A 164 7.83 -19.77 -0.12
CA LEU A 164 8.15 -20.86 0.80
C LEU A 164 8.11 -22.24 0.11
N LEU A 165 7.31 -22.37 -0.94
CA LEU A 165 7.20 -23.61 -1.73
C LEU A 165 8.21 -23.68 -2.89
N ASP A 166 8.89 -22.59 -3.24
CA ASP A 166 9.88 -22.57 -4.31
C ASP A 166 11.17 -23.25 -3.83
N GLU A 167 11.51 -24.38 -4.44
CA GLU A 167 12.74 -25.11 -4.13
C GLU A 167 14.01 -24.28 -4.39
N SER A 168 14.00 -23.41 -5.39
CA SER A 168 15.11 -22.50 -5.66
C SER A 168 15.26 -21.49 -4.54
N ALA A 169 14.14 -20.90 -4.06
CA ALA A 169 14.15 -20.00 -2.93
C ALA A 169 14.64 -20.70 -1.67
N SER A 170 14.21 -21.94 -1.40
CA SER A 170 14.59 -22.70 -0.20
C SER A 170 16.10 -22.93 -0.10
N LYS A 171 16.78 -23.16 -1.21
CA LYS A 171 18.25 -23.28 -1.24
C LYS A 171 18.95 -21.99 -0.82
N PHE A 172 18.39 -20.84 -1.19
CA PHE A 172 18.93 -19.52 -0.87
C PHE A 172 18.57 -19.01 0.53
N PHE A 173 17.57 -19.59 1.20
CA PHE A 173 17.30 -19.30 2.62
C PHE A 173 18.52 -19.63 3.51
N TYR A 174 19.26 -20.66 3.18
CA TYR A 174 20.48 -21.05 3.89
C TYR A 174 21.71 -20.17 3.54
N ASP A 175 21.72 -19.54 2.35
CA ASP A 175 22.85 -18.78 1.82
C ASP A 175 22.80 -17.27 2.10
N ARG A 176 22.00 -16.81 3.09
CA ARG A 176 21.92 -15.41 3.52
C ARG A 176 21.40 -14.42 2.45
N THR A 177 20.90 -14.89 1.33
CA THR A 177 20.31 -14.02 0.28
C THR A 177 18.96 -13.46 0.72
N PHE A 178 18.21 -14.22 1.52
CA PHE A 178 17.01 -13.79 2.20
C PHE A 178 17.30 -13.45 3.66
N TYR A 179 16.75 -12.33 4.11
CA TYR A 179 16.73 -12.00 5.54
C TYR A 179 15.51 -12.67 6.17
N LEU A 180 15.73 -13.66 7.03
CA LEU A 180 14.66 -14.35 7.75
C LEU A 180 14.37 -13.67 9.08
N ASP A 181 13.10 -13.68 9.48
CA ASP A 181 12.70 -13.36 10.83
C ASP A 181 13.03 -14.54 11.76
N PRO A 182 13.90 -14.37 12.76
CA PRO A 182 14.28 -15.47 13.67
C PRO A 182 13.11 -16.04 14.46
N ALA A 183 12.06 -15.24 14.69
CA ALA A 183 10.90 -15.65 15.49
C ALA A 183 9.87 -16.43 14.69
N THR A 184 9.69 -16.11 13.41
CA THR A 184 8.62 -16.67 12.56
C THR A 184 9.13 -17.51 11.40
N GLY A 185 10.44 -17.46 11.10
CA GLY A 185 11.04 -18.12 9.94
C GLY A 185 10.61 -17.56 8.58
N LYS A 186 9.80 -16.47 8.55
CA LYS A 186 9.35 -15.86 7.31
C LYS A 186 10.41 -14.97 6.67
N PRO A 187 10.46 -14.89 5.32
CA PRO A 187 11.34 -13.95 4.64
C PRO A 187 10.99 -12.50 5.01
N ARG A 188 11.96 -11.73 5.47
CA ARG A 188 11.83 -10.30 5.78
C ARG A 188 12.36 -9.40 4.69
N GLY A 189 13.18 -9.92 3.80
CA GLY A 189 13.78 -9.14 2.73
C GLY A 189 14.65 -9.95 1.80
N PHE A 190 14.94 -9.35 0.64
CA PHE A 190 15.73 -9.95 -0.41
C PHE A 190 16.54 -8.87 -1.13
N MET A 191 17.87 -8.96 -1.14
CA MET A 191 18.78 -8.07 -1.87
C MET A 191 18.48 -6.55 -1.70
N GLY A 192 18.15 -6.11 -0.49
CA GLY A 192 17.81 -4.72 -0.19
C GLY A 192 16.29 -4.42 -0.23
N LEU A 193 15.48 -5.30 -0.79
CA LEU A 193 14.02 -5.20 -0.78
C LEU A 193 13.47 -5.73 0.56
N LYS A 194 12.71 -4.93 1.28
CA LYS A 194 12.10 -5.29 2.57
C LYS A 194 10.68 -5.78 2.37
N PHE A 195 10.34 -6.92 2.99
CA PHE A 195 9.03 -7.55 2.85
C PHE A 195 8.12 -7.27 4.03
N PHE A 196 6.86 -6.99 3.69
CA PHE A 196 5.72 -6.97 4.61
C PHE A 196 4.63 -7.86 4.04
N GLU A 197 3.78 -8.42 4.88
CA GLU A 197 2.65 -9.23 4.46
C GLU A 197 1.35 -8.48 4.75
N ASN A 198 0.45 -8.44 3.76
CA ASN A 198 -0.90 -7.95 3.94
C ASN A 198 -1.88 -8.77 3.12
N ASN A 199 -3.02 -9.12 3.73
CA ASN A 199 -4.06 -9.93 3.10
C ASN A 199 -4.84 -9.15 2.02
N ASP A 200 -4.94 -7.82 2.15
CA ASP A 200 -5.77 -6.99 1.29
C ASP A 200 -4.91 -6.18 0.31
N THR A 201 -4.16 -6.89 -0.54
CA THR A 201 -3.43 -6.27 -1.65
C THR A 201 -4.32 -6.17 -2.90
N PRO A 202 -4.05 -5.22 -3.82
CA PRO A 202 -4.91 -4.97 -4.98
C PRO A 202 -4.97 -6.16 -5.95
N TYR A 203 -6.11 -6.29 -6.64
CA TYR A 203 -6.30 -7.28 -7.69
C TYR A 203 -6.04 -6.70 -9.07
N TYR A 204 -5.50 -7.51 -9.95
CA TYR A 204 -5.26 -7.20 -11.35
C TYR A 204 -5.81 -8.29 -12.26
N ASN A 205 -6.38 -7.87 -13.37
CA ASN A 205 -6.73 -8.79 -14.43
C ASN A 205 -5.46 -9.35 -15.10
N TYR A 206 -5.32 -10.66 -15.12
CA TYR A 206 -4.10 -11.33 -15.59
C TYR A 206 -3.80 -11.07 -17.07
N THR A 207 -4.83 -10.93 -17.90
CA THR A 207 -4.67 -10.73 -19.35
C THR A 207 -4.33 -9.28 -19.68
N THR A 208 -5.09 -8.34 -19.13
CA THR A 208 -4.98 -6.92 -19.49
C THR A 208 -3.99 -6.15 -18.63
N LEU A 209 -3.53 -6.71 -17.51
CA LEU A 209 -2.68 -6.06 -16.50
C LEU A 209 -3.30 -4.76 -15.95
N LYS A 210 -4.62 -4.66 -15.99
CA LYS A 210 -5.35 -3.52 -15.40
C LYS A 210 -5.77 -3.85 -13.97
N LYS A 211 -5.60 -2.84 -13.11
CA LYS A 211 -6.05 -2.91 -11.72
C LYS A 211 -7.57 -2.93 -11.66
N ILE A 212 -8.12 -3.81 -10.85
CA ILE A 212 -9.56 -3.90 -10.59
C ILE A 212 -9.96 -2.81 -9.61
N ALA A 213 -11.18 -2.27 -9.73
CA ALA A 213 -11.67 -1.28 -8.79
C ALA A 213 -11.73 -1.86 -7.36
N GLU A 214 -11.41 -1.05 -6.37
CA GLU A 214 -11.30 -1.47 -4.96
C GLU A 214 -12.60 -2.10 -4.41
N THR A 215 -13.74 -1.63 -4.89
CA THR A 215 -15.06 -2.11 -4.48
C THR A 215 -15.62 -3.24 -5.36
N ALA A 216 -14.93 -3.62 -6.43
CA ALA A 216 -15.40 -4.66 -7.33
C ALA A 216 -15.06 -6.05 -6.80
N THR A 217 -15.96 -6.99 -7.03
CA THR A 217 -15.69 -8.41 -6.75
C THR A 217 -14.75 -8.96 -7.84
N PRO A 218 -13.59 -9.53 -7.48
CA PRO A 218 -12.67 -10.10 -8.44
C PRO A 218 -13.29 -11.28 -9.21
N ALA A 219 -13.06 -11.33 -10.52
CA ALA A 219 -13.43 -12.47 -11.35
C ALA A 219 -12.38 -13.58 -11.27
N SER A 220 -12.67 -14.75 -11.85
CA SER A 220 -11.71 -15.88 -11.87
C SER A 220 -10.42 -15.62 -12.64
N THR A 221 -10.36 -14.56 -13.44
CA THR A 221 -9.18 -14.11 -14.18
C THR A 221 -8.40 -13.01 -13.46
N ASP A 222 -8.86 -12.61 -12.29
CA ASP A 222 -8.28 -11.51 -11.51
C ASP A 222 -7.52 -12.08 -10.32
N PHE A 223 -6.23 -11.77 -10.25
CA PHE A 223 -5.35 -12.29 -9.21
C PHE A 223 -4.82 -11.19 -8.32
N GLN A 224 -4.63 -11.54 -7.07
CA GLN A 224 -4.08 -10.67 -6.06
C GLN A 224 -2.60 -10.39 -6.35
N ALA A 225 -2.20 -9.12 -6.37
CA ALA A 225 -0.84 -8.70 -6.69
C ALA A 225 -0.12 -8.21 -5.43
N SER A 226 1.18 -8.43 -5.38
CA SER A 226 2.05 -7.78 -4.40
C SER A 226 2.47 -6.41 -4.91
N THR A 227 2.53 -5.43 -4.02
CA THR A 227 2.86 -4.04 -4.35
C THR A 227 4.24 -3.70 -3.84
N PHE A 228 5.10 -3.12 -4.68
CA PHE A 228 6.37 -2.57 -4.23
C PHE A 228 6.42 -1.05 -4.41
N PHE A 229 7.18 -0.37 -3.56
CA PHE A 229 7.33 1.07 -3.61
C PHE A 229 8.68 1.53 -3.06
N TYR A 230 9.09 2.72 -3.51
CA TYR A 230 10.29 3.38 -3.05
C TYR A 230 9.94 4.42 -1.98
N ALA A 231 10.33 4.18 -0.75
CA ALA A 231 9.91 4.97 0.39
C ALA A 231 10.27 6.46 0.33
N PRO A 232 11.47 6.88 -0.13
CA PRO A 232 11.82 8.31 -0.20
C PRO A 232 10.91 9.13 -1.12
N ASN A 233 10.23 8.49 -2.07
CA ASN A 233 9.28 9.15 -2.98
C ASN A 233 7.83 9.01 -2.51
N THR A 234 7.58 8.29 -1.43
CA THR A 234 6.24 8.05 -0.90
C THR A 234 6.04 8.88 0.35
N TYR A 235 4.98 9.70 0.36
CA TYR A 235 4.66 10.60 1.45
C TYR A 235 3.25 10.31 1.95
N TYR A 236 3.05 10.51 3.24
CA TYR A 236 1.72 10.45 3.84
C TYR A 236 1.46 11.67 4.71
N HIS A 237 0.20 12.05 4.82
CA HIS A 237 -0.25 13.07 5.73
C HIS A 237 -1.66 12.76 6.20
N ILE A 238 -1.89 12.89 7.51
CA ILE A 238 -3.21 12.78 8.14
C ILE A 238 -3.52 14.14 8.72
N ASN A 239 -4.55 14.80 8.21
CA ASN A 239 -4.92 16.14 8.63
C ASN A 239 -5.62 16.11 10.00
N SER A 240 -6.72 15.36 10.11
CA SER A 240 -7.47 15.25 11.37
C SER A 240 -8.24 13.94 11.43
N VAL A 241 -8.37 13.39 12.63
CA VAL A 241 -9.26 12.27 12.92
C VAL A 241 -10.31 12.75 13.92
N LYS A 242 -11.58 12.56 13.60
CA LYS A 242 -12.70 12.97 14.45
C LYS A 242 -13.57 11.77 14.78
N SER A 243 -13.92 11.60 16.05
CA SER A 243 -14.93 10.66 16.50
C SER A 243 -16.20 11.46 16.81
N LEU A 244 -17.26 11.15 16.09
CA LEU A 244 -18.56 11.83 16.26
C LEU A 244 -19.49 10.92 17.06
N PHE A 245 -20.13 11.50 18.06
CA PHE A 245 -21.15 10.84 18.87
C PHE A 245 -22.43 11.66 18.84
N LYS A 246 -23.54 11.02 18.49
CA LYS A 246 -24.87 11.63 18.60
C LYS A 246 -25.59 10.99 19.78
N PRO A 247 -25.96 11.76 20.84
CA PRO A 247 -26.74 11.21 21.94
C PRO A 247 -28.14 10.81 21.46
N GLU A 248 -28.77 9.90 22.20
CA GLU A 248 -30.15 9.48 21.93
C GLU A 248 -31.10 10.67 22.07
N THR A 249 -31.93 10.89 21.06
CA THR A 249 -32.97 11.94 21.05
C THR A 249 -34.35 11.29 21.07
N LEU A 250 -35.40 12.08 21.46
CA LEU A 250 -36.77 11.58 21.46
C LEU A 250 -37.19 11.02 20.11
N ASP A 251 -36.72 11.61 19.00
CA ASP A 251 -37.03 11.12 17.64
C ASP A 251 -36.41 9.77 17.32
N THR A 252 -35.23 9.46 17.85
CA THR A 252 -34.59 8.15 17.68
C THR A 252 -35.20 7.09 18.59
N ARG A 253 -35.73 7.48 19.72
CA ARG A 253 -36.40 6.59 20.67
C ARG A 253 -37.79 6.12 20.21
N SER A 254 -38.50 6.95 19.44
CA SER A 254 -39.81 6.59 18.86
C SER A 254 -39.73 5.58 17.71
N ALA A 255 -38.52 5.34 17.13
CA ALA A 255 -38.29 4.36 16.06
C ALA A 255 -37.99 2.94 16.58
N SER A 256 -37.80 2.73 17.86
CA SER A 256 -37.69 1.39 18.45
C SER A 256 -39.10 0.79 18.58
N PRO A 257 -39.36 -0.43 18.05
CA PRO A 257 -40.64 -1.08 18.25
C PRO A 257 -40.80 -1.37 19.74
N THR A 258 -41.74 -0.69 20.35
CA THR A 258 -42.23 -0.98 21.70
C THR A 258 -42.78 -2.38 21.71
N SER A 259 -42.03 -3.37 22.19
CA SER A 259 -42.59 -4.61 22.65
C SER A 259 -43.39 -4.29 23.92
N ARG A 260 -44.72 -4.36 23.81
CA ARG A 260 -45.60 -4.46 24.96
C ARG A 260 -45.52 -5.90 25.51
#